data_d0b98f5c743835466cef7c72c98afb3d
#
_entry.id   d0b98f5c743835466cef7c72c98afb3d
#
_cell.length_a   1.000
_cell.length_b   1.000
_cell.length_c   1.000
_cell.angle_alpha   90.00
_cell.angle_beta   90.00
_cell.angle_gamma   90.00
#
_symmetry.space_group_name_H-M   'P 1'
#
loop_
_entity.id
_entity.type
_entity.pdbx_description
1 polymer ?
#
loop_
_entity_poly.entity_id
_entity_poly.type
_entity_poly.pdbx_seq_one_letter_code
_entity_poly.pdbx_strand_id
1 'polypeptide(L)'
;MSRQQNPLIQVKDLKKYYPVKTGIIPHVTDYVKAVDGVSFSIYEGEILGLVGESGCGKTTIGKLLTGLEKPTEGAILYRGMDILDWTAKEQKKYRTKIQMIFQDPYSSLNPRKHIYEILAAPMLYHGISDKQTVQKDVKELLEMVGMPQSALGRYPHEFSGGQRQRIGIARALSLKPEFIVCDEPVLS
;
A
#
# COMPACT_ATOMS: atom_id res chain seq x y z
N MET A 1 -24.81 -8.15 24.51
CA MET A 1 -23.50 -7.58 24.87
C MET A 1 -22.71 -7.50 23.59
N SER A 2 -22.65 -6.33 22.96
CA SER A 2 -21.82 -6.08 21.76
C SER A 2 -20.35 -6.15 22.17
N ARG A 3 -19.63 -7.14 21.65
CA ARG A 3 -18.17 -7.15 21.76
C ARG A 3 -17.69 -5.83 21.14
N GLN A 4 -17.11 -4.94 21.94
CA GLN A 4 -16.33 -3.81 21.42
C GLN A 4 -15.19 -4.44 20.62
N GLN A 5 -15.34 -4.50 19.29
CA GLN A 5 -14.26 -4.91 18.42
C GLN A 5 -13.20 -3.80 18.49
N ASN A 6 -11.98 -4.15 18.86
CA ASN A 6 -10.86 -3.23 18.76
C ASN A 6 -10.61 -2.95 17.26
N PRO A 7 -10.41 -1.69 16.86
CA PRO A 7 -10.13 -1.37 15.47
C PRO A 7 -8.81 -2.02 15.02
N LEU A 8 -8.77 -2.47 13.76
CA LEU A 8 -7.55 -2.91 13.10
C LEU A 8 -6.60 -1.74 12.91
N ILE A 9 -7.14 -0.61 12.43
CA ILE A 9 -6.43 0.66 12.27
C ILE A 9 -7.23 1.76 12.96
N GLN A 10 -6.54 2.61 13.71
CA GLN A 10 -7.12 3.82 14.29
C GLN A 10 -6.23 5.02 13.95
N VAL A 11 -6.82 6.02 13.34
CA VAL A 11 -6.18 7.29 13.01
C VAL A 11 -6.67 8.35 13.98
N LYS A 12 -5.73 9.12 14.57
CA LYS A 12 -6.04 10.15 15.58
C LYS A 12 -5.37 11.47 15.20
N ASP A 13 -6.17 12.49 14.95
CA ASP A 13 -5.74 13.87 14.65
C ASP A 13 -4.59 13.94 13.65
N LEU A 14 -4.68 13.14 12.58
CA LEU A 14 -3.61 12.94 11.60
C LEU A 14 -3.41 14.21 10.79
N LYS A 15 -2.14 14.69 10.74
CA LYS A 15 -1.76 15.85 9.94
C LYS A 15 -0.56 15.54 9.06
N LYS A 16 -0.59 16.05 7.84
CA LYS A 16 0.54 16.01 6.91
C LYS A 16 0.69 17.33 6.19
N TYR A 17 1.78 18.01 6.48
CA TYR A 17 2.14 19.30 5.92
C TYR A 17 3.43 19.19 5.13
N TYR A 18 3.41 19.67 3.90
CA TYR A 18 4.59 19.70 3.02
C TYR A 18 5.16 21.11 3.02
N PRO A 19 6.46 21.30 3.36
CA PRO A 19 7.08 22.62 3.36
C PRO A 19 7.24 23.15 1.93
N VAL A 20 6.80 24.38 1.70
CA VAL A 20 7.07 25.14 0.48
C VAL A 20 8.38 25.88 0.69
N LYS A 21 9.37 25.59 -0.16
CA LYS A 21 10.69 26.21 -0.11
C LYS A 21 10.87 27.17 -1.28
N THR A 22 11.32 28.38 -1.00
CA THR A 22 11.59 29.42 -2.01
C THR A 22 13.00 30.00 -1.84
N GLY A 23 13.48 30.70 -2.90
CA GLY A 23 14.77 31.37 -2.90
C GLY A 23 15.93 30.53 -3.45
N ILE A 24 17.05 31.19 -3.79
CA ILE A 24 18.31 30.57 -4.27
C ILE A 24 18.91 29.71 -3.13
N ILE A 25 18.81 30.16 -1.89
CA ILE A 25 19.06 29.38 -0.67
C ILE A 25 17.70 28.96 -0.18
N PRO A 26 17.34 27.65 -0.30
CA PRO A 26 16.00 27.18 0.05
C PRO A 26 15.66 27.44 1.52
N HIS A 27 14.67 28.29 1.78
CA HIS A 27 14.07 28.48 3.10
C HIS A 27 12.57 28.20 3.05
N VAL A 28 12.02 27.68 4.14
CA VAL A 28 10.59 27.35 4.24
C VAL A 28 9.81 28.65 4.42
N THR A 29 8.89 28.90 3.48
CA THR A 29 8.05 30.12 3.49
C THR A 29 6.59 29.82 3.83
N ASP A 30 6.13 28.59 3.59
CA ASP A 30 4.75 28.18 3.80
C ASP A 30 4.65 26.66 3.87
N TYR A 31 3.44 26.16 4.17
CA TYR A 31 3.13 24.72 4.22
C TYR A 31 1.85 24.40 3.44
N VAL A 32 1.92 23.41 2.55
CA VAL A 32 0.74 22.80 1.95
C VAL A 32 0.18 21.78 2.95
N LYS A 33 -1.01 22.05 3.48
CA LYS A 33 -1.73 21.16 4.40
C LYS A 33 -2.50 20.10 3.62
N ALA A 34 -1.83 18.99 3.31
CA ALA A 34 -2.43 17.90 2.54
C ALA A 34 -3.44 17.07 3.37
N VAL A 35 -3.20 16.93 4.68
CA VAL A 35 -4.10 16.33 5.65
C VAL A 35 -4.07 17.22 6.89
N ASP A 36 -5.22 17.61 7.44
CA ASP A 36 -5.32 18.54 8.56
C ASP A 36 -6.36 18.07 9.57
N GLY A 37 -5.93 17.28 10.56
CA GLY A 37 -6.74 16.88 11.73
C GLY A 37 -7.77 15.78 11.44
N VAL A 38 -7.41 14.73 10.67
CA VAL A 38 -8.33 13.64 10.32
C VAL A 38 -8.26 12.52 11.34
N SER A 39 -9.45 12.05 11.80
CA SER A 39 -9.58 10.93 12.74
C SER A 39 -10.65 9.94 12.26
N PHE A 40 -10.33 8.65 12.24
CA PHE A 40 -11.26 7.57 11.92
C PHE A 40 -10.72 6.22 12.40
N SER A 41 -11.57 5.19 12.36
CA SER A 41 -11.21 3.83 12.71
C SER A 41 -11.65 2.88 11.60
N ILE A 42 -10.90 1.80 11.40
CA ILE A 42 -11.18 0.73 10.44
C ILE A 42 -11.15 -0.59 11.19
N TYR A 43 -12.17 -1.41 11.01
CA TYR A 43 -12.32 -2.72 11.69
C TYR A 43 -11.98 -3.87 10.73
N GLU A 44 -11.72 -5.06 11.29
CA GLU A 44 -11.51 -6.26 10.48
C GLU A 44 -12.76 -6.58 9.65
N GLY A 45 -12.55 -6.86 8.34
CA GLY A 45 -13.63 -7.14 7.39
C GLY A 45 -14.42 -5.92 6.92
N GLU A 46 -14.04 -4.71 7.34
CA GLU A 46 -14.68 -3.47 6.92
C GLU A 46 -14.09 -2.96 5.59
N ILE A 47 -14.96 -2.35 4.79
CA ILE A 47 -14.57 -1.56 3.60
C ILE A 47 -14.88 -0.11 3.90
N LEU A 48 -13.85 0.72 4.04
CA LEU A 48 -13.97 2.16 4.25
C LEU A 48 -13.70 2.91 2.94
N GLY A 49 -14.68 3.68 2.45
CA GLY A 49 -14.53 4.56 1.30
C GLY A 49 -14.11 5.96 1.70
N LEU A 50 -12.98 6.46 1.17
CA LEU A 50 -12.58 7.86 1.26
C LEU A 50 -13.05 8.59 -0.01
N VAL A 51 -13.96 9.56 0.16
CA VAL A 51 -14.55 10.33 -0.93
C VAL A 51 -14.13 11.79 -0.78
N GLY A 52 -13.90 12.46 -1.91
CA GLY A 52 -13.54 13.88 -1.94
C GLY A 52 -12.97 14.27 -3.31
N GLU A 53 -12.83 15.56 -3.55
CA GLU A 53 -12.30 16.12 -4.80
C GLU A 53 -10.85 15.69 -5.08
N SER A 54 -10.40 15.86 -6.33
CA SER A 54 -8.99 15.62 -6.67
C SER A 54 -8.09 16.56 -5.88
N GLY A 55 -7.00 16.03 -5.31
CA GLY A 55 -6.06 16.82 -4.51
C GLY A 55 -6.45 17.04 -3.05
N CYS A 56 -7.60 16.54 -2.56
CA CYS A 56 -8.03 16.72 -1.17
C CYS A 56 -7.29 15.84 -0.13
N GLY A 57 -6.23 15.13 -0.53
CA GLY A 57 -5.38 14.37 0.40
C GLY A 57 -5.65 12.87 0.51
N LYS A 58 -6.57 12.26 -0.28
CA LYS A 58 -6.88 10.82 -0.25
C LYS A 58 -5.64 9.94 -0.41
N THR A 59 -4.87 10.16 -1.46
CA THR A 59 -3.60 9.45 -1.72
C THR A 59 -2.59 9.65 -0.59
N THR A 60 -2.53 10.86 -0.02
CA THR A 60 -1.65 11.15 1.12
C THR A 60 -2.03 10.34 2.34
N ILE A 61 -3.33 10.25 2.68
CA ILE A 61 -3.81 9.37 3.77
C ILE A 61 -3.41 7.92 3.49
N GLY A 62 -3.61 7.42 2.27
CA GLY A 62 -3.20 6.07 1.87
C GLY A 62 -1.70 5.80 2.10
N LYS A 63 -0.84 6.75 1.72
CA LYS A 63 0.61 6.66 1.94
C LYS A 63 1.00 6.71 3.41
N LEU A 64 0.30 7.49 4.22
CA LEU A 64 0.51 7.53 5.66
C LEU A 64 0.12 6.21 6.32
N LEU A 65 -1.05 5.65 5.98
CA LEU A 65 -1.51 4.34 6.48
C LEU A 65 -0.57 3.20 6.14
N THR A 66 0.05 3.23 4.97
CA THR A 66 1.00 2.18 4.53
C THR A 66 2.43 2.41 5.03
N GLY A 67 2.69 3.51 5.74
CA GLY A 67 4.03 3.87 6.21
C GLY A 67 5.01 4.25 5.10
N LEU A 68 4.51 4.59 3.90
CA LEU A 68 5.31 5.14 2.80
C LEU A 68 5.72 6.58 3.08
N GLU A 69 4.89 7.29 3.86
CA GLU A 69 5.18 8.63 4.36
C GLU A 69 4.96 8.68 5.88
N LYS A 70 5.66 9.61 6.54
CA LYS A 70 5.45 9.88 7.97
C LYS A 70 4.51 11.07 8.13
N PRO A 71 3.59 11.06 9.10
CA PRO A 71 2.79 12.22 9.42
C PRO A 71 3.65 13.36 9.99
N THR A 72 3.11 14.57 9.95
CA THR A 72 3.68 15.73 10.64
C THR A 72 3.28 15.71 12.12
N GLU A 73 2.01 15.39 12.39
CA GLU A 73 1.43 15.25 13.72
C GLU A 73 0.34 14.17 13.72
N GLY A 74 -0.13 13.81 14.91
CA GLY A 74 -1.15 12.79 15.10
C GLY A 74 -0.56 11.38 15.17
N ALA A 75 -1.43 10.37 15.26
CA ALA A 75 -1.04 8.99 15.47
C ALA A 75 -1.79 8.05 14.52
N ILE A 76 -1.12 6.96 14.13
CA ILE A 76 -1.70 5.83 13.40
C ILE A 76 -1.46 4.58 14.23
N LEU A 77 -2.52 4.03 14.80
CA LEU A 77 -2.44 2.82 15.59
C LEU A 77 -2.86 1.61 14.76
N TYR A 78 -2.02 0.60 14.74
CA TYR A 78 -2.35 -0.73 14.21
C TYR A 78 -2.52 -1.69 15.38
N ARG A 79 -3.72 -2.26 15.54
CA ARG A 79 -4.08 -3.12 16.68
C ARG A 79 -3.74 -2.47 18.04
N GLY A 80 -3.95 -1.14 18.15
CA GLY A 80 -3.73 -0.36 19.36
C GLY A 80 -2.31 0.12 19.62
N MET A 81 -1.33 -0.23 18.77
CA MET A 81 0.06 0.22 18.88
C MET A 81 0.39 1.26 17.83
N ASP A 82 0.99 2.39 18.22
CA ASP A 82 1.39 3.43 17.28
C ASP A 82 2.54 2.93 16.38
N ILE A 83 2.33 3.02 15.06
CA ILE A 83 3.31 2.57 14.07
C ILE A 83 4.58 3.44 14.05
N LEU A 84 4.53 4.65 14.60
CA LEU A 84 5.67 5.57 14.64
C LEU A 84 6.67 5.19 15.73
N ASP A 85 6.21 4.52 16.80
CA ASP A 85 7.06 4.06 17.92
C ASP A 85 7.81 2.76 17.60
N TRP A 86 7.56 2.17 16.45
CA TRP A 86 8.09 0.86 16.10
C TRP A 86 9.54 0.89 15.66
N THR A 87 10.26 -0.13 16.07
CA THR A 87 11.59 -0.45 15.57
C THR A 87 11.58 -0.74 14.07
N ALA A 88 12.72 -0.64 13.40
CA ALA A 88 12.83 -0.99 11.98
C ALA A 88 12.35 -2.42 11.66
N LYS A 89 12.53 -3.37 12.60
CA LYS A 89 12.06 -4.76 12.46
C LYS A 89 10.53 -4.85 12.50
N GLU A 90 9.88 -4.13 13.40
CA GLU A 90 8.43 -4.07 13.52
C GLU A 90 7.81 -3.36 12.31
N GLN A 91 8.39 -2.24 11.87
CA GLN A 91 7.98 -1.55 10.63
C GLN A 91 8.09 -2.46 9.40
N LYS A 92 9.15 -3.29 9.30
CA LYS A 92 9.28 -4.28 8.22
C LYS A 92 8.15 -5.29 8.25
N LYS A 93 7.75 -5.77 9.43
CA LYS A 93 6.61 -6.69 9.61
C LYS A 93 5.29 -6.02 9.28
N TYR A 94 5.10 -4.77 9.70
CA TYR A 94 3.91 -3.98 9.37
C TYR A 94 3.69 -3.84 7.86
N ARG A 95 4.76 -3.56 7.11
CA ARG A 95 4.70 -3.42 5.66
C ARG A 95 4.24 -4.69 4.93
N THR A 96 4.34 -5.86 5.52
CA THR A 96 3.74 -7.08 4.95
C THR A 96 2.24 -7.15 5.21
N LYS A 97 1.77 -6.55 6.31
CA LYS A 97 0.38 -6.59 6.75
C LYS A 97 -0.51 -5.56 6.08
N ILE A 98 0.09 -4.46 5.63
CA ILE A 98 -0.63 -3.38 4.96
C ILE A 98 0.02 -3.11 3.62
N GLN A 99 -0.75 -3.24 2.55
CA GLN A 99 -0.29 -3.04 1.19
C GLN A 99 -1.07 -1.93 0.49
N MET A 100 -0.45 -1.32 -0.52
CA MET A 100 -1.07 -0.29 -1.35
C MET A 100 -1.13 -0.73 -2.81
N ILE A 101 -2.30 -0.59 -3.40
CA ILE A 101 -2.52 -0.69 -4.84
C ILE A 101 -2.59 0.76 -5.35
N PHE A 102 -1.62 1.12 -6.19
CA PHE A 102 -1.49 2.47 -6.73
C PHE A 102 -2.40 2.69 -7.94
N GLN A 103 -2.79 3.94 -8.14
CA GLN A 103 -3.58 4.39 -9.28
C GLN A 103 -2.89 4.10 -10.63
N ASP A 104 -1.58 4.35 -10.72
CA ASP A 104 -0.80 4.10 -11.93
C ASP A 104 -0.13 2.72 -11.91
N PRO A 105 -0.64 1.76 -12.70
CA PRO A 105 -0.03 0.44 -12.81
C PRO A 105 1.31 0.45 -13.57
N TYR A 106 1.60 1.51 -14.36
CA TYR A 106 2.85 1.60 -15.13
C TYR A 106 4.06 1.84 -14.25
N SER A 107 3.96 2.79 -13.31
CA SER A 107 5.05 3.12 -12.39
C SER A 107 5.22 2.11 -11.27
N SER A 108 4.21 1.28 -11.03
CA SER A 108 4.20 0.34 -9.90
C SER A 108 5.03 -0.93 -10.12
N LEU A 109 5.28 -1.33 -11.38
CA LEU A 109 6.00 -2.57 -11.74
C LEU A 109 7.38 -2.24 -12.33
N ASN A 110 8.43 -2.96 -11.89
CA ASN A 110 9.75 -2.79 -12.47
C ASN A 110 9.77 -3.33 -13.92
N PRO A 111 9.97 -2.45 -14.95
CA PRO A 111 9.88 -2.86 -16.35
C PRO A 111 11.00 -3.79 -16.82
N ARG A 112 12.08 -3.93 -16.02
CA ARG A 112 13.25 -4.78 -16.34
C ARG A 112 13.18 -6.17 -15.75
N LYS A 113 12.10 -6.51 -15.02
CA LYS A 113 11.90 -7.81 -14.38
C LYS A 113 10.73 -8.54 -15.00
N HIS A 114 10.86 -9.87 -15.11
CA HIS A 114 9.73 -10.73 -15.48
C HIS A 114 8.65 -10.73 -14.38
N ILE A 115 7.42 -11.01 -14.77
CA ILE A 115 6.29 -11.06 -13.82
C ILE A 115 6.56 -12.04 -12.68
N TYR A 116 7.16 -13.21 -13.00
CA TYR A 116 7.58 -14.16 -11.96
C TYR A 116 8.45 -13.50 -10.88
N GLU A 117 9.49 -12.77 -11.27
CA GLU A 117 10.43 -12.13 -10.34
C GLU A 117 9.73 -11.04 -9.51
N ILE A 118 8.82 -10.28 -10.14
CA ILE A 118 8.06 -9.22 -9.45
C ILE A 118 7.18 -9.80 -8.34
N LEU A 119 6.58 -10.97 -8.56
CA LEU A 119 5.71 -11.63 -7.59
C LEU A 119 6.49 -12.48 -6.58
N ALA A 120 7.52 -13.21 -7.02
CA ALA A 120 8.30 -14.11 -6.16
C ALA A 120 9.24 -13.37 -5.19
N ALA A 121 9.87 -12.27 -5.63
CA ALA A 121 10.86 -11.57 -4.83
C ALA A 121 10.33 -11.10 -3.46
N PRO A 122 9.18 -10.43 -3.34
CA PRO A 122 8.65 -10.04 -2.04
C PRO A 122 8.29 -11.25 -1.16
N MET A 123 7.75 -12.33 -1.74
CA MET A 123 7.40 -13.54 -0.99
C MET A 123 8.64 -14.19 -0.37
N LEU A 124 9.71 -14.35 -1.16
CA LEU A 124 10.99 -14.90 -0.69
C LEU A 124 11.66 -13.99 0.35
N TYR A 125 11.70 -12.68 0.08
CA TYR A 125 12.35 -11.70 0.97
C TYR A 125 11.71 -11.62 2.35
N HIS A 126 10.39 -11.75 2.42
CA HIS A 126 9.63 -11.70 3.68
C HIS A 126 9.36 -13.09 4.28
N GLY A 127 9.84 -14.17 3.66
CA GLY A 127 9.65 -15.54 4.14
C GLY A 127 8.19 -16.00 4.10
N ILE A 128 7.40 -15.47 3.18
CA ILE A 128 6.01 -15.93 2.93
C ILE A 128 6.02 -17.28 2.22
N SER A 129 7.01 -17.48 1.34
CA SER A 129 7.28 -18.72 0.61
C SER A 129 8.77 -19.00 0.62
N ASP A 130 9.15 -20.24 0.41
CA ASP A 130 10.53 -20.68 0.20
C ASP A 130 10.82 -20.98 -1.27
N LYS A 131 12.06 -21.40 -1.58
CA LYS A 131 12.47 -21.71 -2.95
C LYS A 131 11.73 -22.89 -3.58
N GLN A 132 11.16 -23.77 -2.77
CA GLN A 132 10.45 -24.97 -3.25
C GLN A 132 8.98 -24.66 -3.56
N THR A 133 8.35 -23.80 -2.78
CA THR A 133 6.91 -23.49 -2.83
C THR A 133 6.58 -22.24 -3.66
N VAL A 134 7.50 -21.28 -3.77
CA VAL A 134 7.24 -19.96 -4.39
C VAL A 134 6.71 -20.05 -5.83
N GLN A 135 7.16 -21.04 -6.61
CA GLN A 135 6.68 -21.18 -7.99
C GLN A 135 5.18 -21.56 -8.03
N LYS A 136 4.75 -22.43 -7.12
CA LYS A 136 3.35 -22.81 -6.98
C LYS A 136 2.53 -21.62 -6.50
N ASP A 137 2.99 -20.95 -5.46
CA ASP A 137 2.27 -19.82 -4.86
C ASP A 137 2.08 -18.66 -5.84
N VAL A 138 3.08 -18.38 -6.68
CA VAL A 138 2.99 -17.34 -7.74
C VAL A 138 1.99 -17.73 -8.82
N LYS A 139 1.88 -19.01 -9.19
CA LYS A 139 0.85 -19.47 -10.14
C LYS A 139 -0.55 -19.29 -9.58
N GLU A 140 -0.77 -19.67 -8.32
CA GLU A 140 -2.04 -19.48 -7.62
C GLU A 140 -2.44 -18.00 -7.54
N LEU A 141 -1.48 -17.09 -7.29
CA LEU A 141 -1.72 -15.65 -7.31
C LEU A 141 -2.17 -15.15 -8.69
N LEU A 142 -1.57 -15.62 -9.78
CA LEU A 142 -1.99 -15.24 -11.13
C LEU A 142 -3.41 -15.74 -11.44
N GLU A 143 -3.73 -16.97 -11.05
CA GLU A 143 -5.08 -17.54 -11.22
C GLU A 143 -6.11 -16.73 -10.44
N MET A 144 -5.79 -16.32 -9.21
CA MET A 144 -6.67 -15.50 -8.36
C MET A 144 -7.05 -14.16 -9.02
N VAL A 145 -6.15 -13.56 -9.78
CA VAL A 145 -6.41 -12.30 -10.48
C VAL A 145 -6.85 -12.50 -11.95
N GLY A 146 -7.15 -13.74 -12.36
CA GLY A 146 -7.62 -14.07 -13.70
C GLY A 146 -6.55 -13.89 -14.79
N MET A 147 -5.27 -14.13 -14.45
CA MET A 147 -4.16 -14.05 -15.39
C MET A 147 -3.64 -15.45 -15.74
N PRO A 148 -3.28 -15.74 -17.00
CA PRO A 148 -2.75 -17.04 -17.39
C PRO A 148 -1.33 -17.25 -16.87
N GLN A 149 -0.96 -18.50 -16.59
CA GLN A 149 0.40 -18.85 -16.13
C GLN A 149 1.50 -18.49 -17.16
N SER A 150 1.17 -18.42 -18.46
CA SER A 150 2.09 -17.95 -19.49
C SER A 150 2.58 -16.51 -19.31
N ALA A 151 1.91 -15.73 -18.45
CA ALA A 151 2.34 -14.38 -18.08
C ALA A 151 3.66 -14.35 -17.30
N LEU A 152 4.04 -15.43 -16.61
CA LEU A 152 5.20 -15.48 -15.72
C LEU A 152 6.52 -15.09 -16.38
N GLY A 153 6.75 -15.53 -17.62
CA GLY A 153 7.97 -15.27 -18.37
C GLY A 153 8.00 -13.95 -19.13
N ARG A 154 6.94 -13.14 -19.03
CA ARG A 154 6.80 -11.89 -19.80
C ARG A 154 7.18 -10.69 -18.95
N TYR A 155 7.44 -9.56 -19.62
CA TYR A 155 7.74 -8.27 -19.01
C TYR A 155 6.47 -7.41 -18.86
N PRO A 156 6.42 -6.46 -17.89
CA PRO A 156 5.27 -5.58 -17.69
C PRO A 156 4.81 -4.82 -18.95
N HIS A 157 5.74 -4.38 -19.79
CA HIS A 157 5.42 -3.63 -21.02
C HIS A 157 4.67 -4.44 -22.09
N GLU A 158 4.64 -5.76 -21.98
CA GLU A 158 3.92 -6.65 -22.89
C GLU A 158 2.44 -6.84 -22.54
N PHE A 159 1.94 -6.14 -21.49
CA PHE A 159 0.58 -6.25 -20.99
C PHE A 159 -0.20 -4.95 -21.17
N SER A 160 -1.51 -5.06 -21.33
CA SER A 160 -2.41 -3.91 -21.29
C SER A 160 -2.45 -3.25 -19.90
N GLY A 161 -3.01 -2.03 -19.81
CA GLY A 161 -3.17 -1.32 -18.54
C GLY A 161 -3.93 -2.13 -17.49
N GLY A 162 -5.09 -2.71 -17.88
CA GLY A 162 -5.90 -3.55 -16.99
C GLY A 162 -5.18 -4.85 -16.56
N GLN A 163 -4.40 -5.48 -17.45
CA GLN A 163 -3.58 -6.64 -17.09
C GLN A 163 -2.47 -6.26 -16.11
N ARG A 164 -1.80 -5.12 -16.29
CA ARG A 164 -0.81 -4.62 -15.32
C ARG A 164 -1.44 -4.31 -13.98
N GLN A 165 -2.65 -3.77 -13.96
CA GLN A 165 -3.41 -3.55 -12.73
C GLN A 165 -3.63 -4.87 -11.98
N ARG A 166 -4.07 -5.93 -12.68
CA ARG A 166 -4.24 -7.26 -12.09
C ARG A 166 -2.92 -7.82 -11.53
N ILE A 167 -1.81 -7.64 -12.23
CA ILE A 167 -0.49 -8.03 -11.74
C ILE A 167 -0.09 -7.21 -10.50
N GLY A 168 -0.40 -5.92 -10.47
CA GLY A 168 -0.21 -5.05 -9.30
C GLY A 168 -1.01 -5.52 -8.07
N ILE A 169 -2.26 -5.96 -8.30
CA ILE A 169 -3.11 -6.58 -7.27
C ILE A 169 -2.49 -7.88 -6.79
N ALA A 170 -2.07 -8.78 -7.70
CA ALA A 170 -1.38 -10.03 -7.33
C ALA A 170 -0.14 -9.76 -6.47
N ARG A 171 0.66 -8.75 -6.83
CA ARG A 171 1.82 -8.34 -6.05
C ARG A 171 1.45 -7.87 -4.64
N ALA A 172 0.40 -7.08 -4.49
CA ALA A 172 -0.07 -6.67 -3.16
C ALA A 172 -0.54 -7.87 -2.34
N LEU A 173 -1.29 -8.80 -2.95
CA LEU A 173 -1.78 -10.02 -2.30
C LEU A 173 -0.67 -11.02 -1.95
N SER A 174 0.49 -10.97 -2.64
CA SER A 174 1.61 -11.91 -2.44
C SER A 174 2.14 -11.94 -1.00
N LEU A 175 1.99 -10.85 -0.26
CA LEU A 175 2.41 -10.74 1.13
C LEU A 175 1.31 -11.15 2.13
N LYS A 176 0.15 -11.62 1.67
CA LYS A 176 -1.02 -12.00 2.50
C LYS A 176 -1.39 -10.88 3.49
N PRO A 177 -1.68 -9.67 2.99
CA PRO A 177 -1.94 -8.51 3.84
C PRO A 177 -3.25 -8.66 4.62
N GLU A 178 -3.32 -8.00 5.77
CA GLU A 178 -4.53 -7.88 6.58
C GLU A 178 -5.37 -6.65 6.17
N PHE A 179 -4.72 -5.67 5.50
CA PHE A 179 -5.38 -4.47 5.03
C PHE A 179 -4.78 -4.00 3.69
N ILE A 180 -5.64 -3.58 2.77
CA ILE A 180 -5.23 -3.07 1.46
C ILE A 180 -5.81 -1.67 1.28
N VAL A 181 -4.94 -0.72 0.96
CA VAL A 181 -5.30 0.62 0.50
C VAL A 181 -5.38 0.59 -1.02
N CYS A 182 -6.53 0.94 -1.57
CA CYS A 182 -6.73 1.07 -3.01
C CYS A 182 -6.82 2.56 -3.38
N ASP A 183 -5.82 3.08 -4.09
CA ASP A 183 -5.80 4.46 -4.55
C ASP A 183 -6.37 4.52 -5.98
N GLU A 184 -7.64 4.86 -6.09
CA GLU A 184 -8.42 4.95 -7.35
C GLU A 184 -8.18 3.76 -8.31
N PRO A 185 -8.44 2.50 -7.88
CA PRO A 185 -8.23 1.36 -8.75
C PRO A 185 -9.21 1.41 -9.92
N VAL A 186 -8.72 1.71 -11.13
CA VAL A 186 -9.54 1.65 -12.33
C VAL A 186 -9.67 0.18 -12.74
N LEU A 187 -10.81 -0.41 -12.45
CA LEU A 187 -11.21 -1.70 -13.01
C LEU A 187 -11.81 -1.44 -14.40
N SER A 188 -10.98 -1.52 -15.44
CA SER A 188 -11.42 -1.55 -16.83
C SER A 188 -11.61 -2.97 -17.32
#